data_6bdcfca7b9f54b6e5b30c31f41685dc8
#
_entry.id   6bdcfca7b9f54b6e5b30c31f41685dc8
#
_cell.length_a   1.000
_cell.length_b   1.000
_cell.length_c   1.000
_cell.angle_alpha   90.00
_cell.angle_beta   90.00
_cell.angle_gamma   90.00
#
_symmetry.space_group_name_H-M   'P 1'
#
loop_
_entity.id
_entity.type
_entity.pdbx_description
1 polymer ?
#
loop_
_entity_poly.entity_id
_entity_poly.type
_entity_poly.pdbx_seq_one_letter_code
_entity_poly.pdbx_strand_id
1 'polypeptide(L)'
;MTAAPIIVTALFGRRDQGWFDAQRAAHFPPDRNVLSAHLTLFHHLPPSAEGELKHRLSEQTRGLRAPRARVGGLMSLGRGVAYRLESPELVAIRRDLAEAFVGLLTPQDAGGWRPHVTIQNKVQPHIAKLLMTALGRDFAPRDVEIAGLASWWYRGGPWEPLSRHMFA
;
A
#
# COMPACT_ATOMS: atom_id res chain seq x y z
N MET A 1 9.02 -11.41 -24.81
CA MET A 1 8.77 -11.24 -23.38
C MET A 1 7.91 -10.03 -23.16
N THR A 2 6.76 -10.20 -22.52
CA THR A 2 5.88 -9.07 -22.25
C THR A 2 6.45 -8.27 -21.10
N ALA A 3 6.65 -6.98 -21.32
CA ALA A 3 7.09 -6.08 -20.27
C ALA A 3 5.98 -5.91 -19.23
N ALA A 4 6.30 -6.10 -17.96
CA ALA A 4 5.34 -5.99 -16.87
C ALA A 4 5.47 -4.64 -16.15
N PRO A 5 4.34 -4.05 -15.72
CA PRO A 5 4.41 -2.87 -14.87
C PRO A 5 4.98 -3.21 -13.49
N ILE A 6 5.48 -2.18 -12.82
CA ILE A 6 6.06 -2.28 -11.48
C ILE A 6 5.12 -1.62 -10.49
N ILE A 7 4.85 -2.33 -9.39
CA ILE A 7 4.09 -1.81 -8.26
C ILE A 7 5.07 -1.49 -7.13
N VAL A 8 4.85 -0.40 -6.42
CA VAL A 8 5.66 -0.01 -5.26
C VAL A 8 4.78 0.01 -4.02
N THR A 9 5.23 -0.65 -2.96
CA THR A 9 4.51 -0.71 -1.69
C THR A 9 5.40 -0.32 -0.52
N ALA A 10 4.78 0.07 0.59
CA ALA A 10 5.44 0.09 1.88
C ALA A 10 5.38 -1.31 2.49
N LEU A 11 6.37 -1.65 3.30
CA LEU A 11 6.40 -2.90 4.06
C LEU A 11 6.14 -2.60 5.52
N PHE A 12 5.28 -3.40 6.15
CA PHE A 12 5.02 -3.29 7.58
C PHE A 12 5.95 -4.21 8.37
N GLY A 13 6.18 -3.88 9.64
CA GLY A 13 6.78 -4.82 10.57
C GLY A 13 5.90 -6.06 10.73
N ARG A 14 6.51 -7.17 11.16
CA ARG A 14 5.84 -8.48 11.22
C ARG A 14 4.52 -8.44 11.99
N ARG A 15 4.51 -7.77 13.15
CA ARG A 15 3.32 -7.70 14.00
C ARG A 15 2.17 -7.01 13.29
N ASP A 16 2.43 -5.87 12.66
CA ASP A 16 1.41 -5.10 11.99
C ASP A 16 0.94 -5.77 10.70
N GLN A 17 1.86 -6.38 9.96
CA GLN A 17 1.49 -7.17 8.78
C GLN A 17 0.52 -8.28 9.18
N GLY A 18 0.79 -8.99 10.26
CA GLY A 18 -0.09 -10.04 10.76
C GLY A 18 -1.47 -9.52 11.15
N TRP A 19 -1.52 -8.34 11.75
CA TRP A 19 -2.79 -7.72 12.12
C TRP A 19 -3.62 -7.35 10.89
N PHE A 20 -3.01 -6.71 9.91
CA PHE A 20 -3.70 -6.36 8.66
C PHE A 20 -4.15 -7.62 7.91
N ASP A 21 -3.31 -8.64 7.84
CA ASP A 21 -3.65 -9.89 7.16
C ASP A 21 -4.84 -10.58 7.82
N ALA A 22 -4.93 -10.54 9.15
CA ALA A 22 -6.06 -11.08 9.90
C ALA A 22 -7.35 -10.31 9.61
N GLN A 23 -7.27 -8.97 9.51
CA GLN A 23 -8.41 -8.14 9.14
C GLN A 23 -8.90 -8.50 7.72
N ARG A 24 -7.96 -8.66 6.80
CA ARG A 24 -8.27 -9.03 5.42
C ARG A 24 -8.89 -10.43 5.35
N ALA A 25 -8.34 -11.40 6.10
CA ALA A 25 -8.90 -12.76 6.16
C ALA A 25 -10.33 -12.77 6.72
N ALA A 26 -10.62 -11.87 7.67
CA ALA A 26 -11.95 -11.79 8.29
C ALA A 26 -13.01 -11.15 7.38
N HIS A 27 -12.62 -10.22 6.51
CA HIS A 27 -13.59 -9.35 5.82
C HIS A 27 -13.54 -9.41 4.31
N PHE A 28 -12.42 -9.75 3.70
CA PHE A 28 -12.29 -9.84 2.25
C PHE A 28 -12.94 -11.14 1.76
N PRO A 29 -13.66 -11.14 0.62
CA PRO A 29 -14.21 -12.38 0.07
C PRO A 29 -13.09 -13.42 -0.11
N PRO A 30 -13.21 -14.63 0.46
CA PRO A 30 -12.11 -15.61 0.45
C PRO A 30 -11.60 -15.98 -0.95
N ASP A 31 -12.50 -16.08 -1.92
CA ASP A 31 -12.16 -16.41 -3.31
C ASP A 31 -11.43 -15.28 -4.04
N ARG A 32 -11.46 -14.07 -3.48
CA ARG A 32 -10.80 -12.87 -4.03
C ARG A 32 -9.58 -12.45 -3.24
N ASN A 33 -9.31 -13.08 -2.09
CA ASN A 33 -8.23 -12.71 -1.19
C ASN A 33 -6.94 -13.46 -1.57
N VAL A 34 -6.32 -13.04 -2.70
CA VAL A 34 -5.12 -13.69 -3.23
C VAL A 34 -3.81 -12.98 -2.83
N LEU A 35 -3.90 -11.74 -2.34
CA LEU A 35 -2.74 -10.96 -1.90
C LEU A 35 -2.76 -10.80 -0.39
N SER A 36 -1.58 -10.73 0.24
CA SER A 36 -1.49 -10.26 1.61
C SER A 36 -1.82 -8.77 1.67
N ALA A 37 -2.16 -8.28 2.85
CA ALA A 37 -2.46 -6.86 3.05
C ALA A 37 -1.26 -6.01 2.64
N HIS A 38 -1.53 -4.89 1.99
CA HIS A 38 -0.46 -4.05 1.45
C HIS A 38 -0.88 -2.58 1.41
N LEU A 39 0.13 -1.72 1.44
CA LEU A 39 -0.02 -0.27 1.28
C LEU A 39 0.70 0.14 0.00
N THR A 40 -0.05 0.47 -1.03
CA THR A 40 0.51 0.80 -2.35
C THR A 40 0.91 2.27 -2.43
N LEU A 41 2.14 2.54 -2.87
CA LEU A 41 2.61 3.88 -3.21
C LEU A 41 2.36 4.19 -4.68
N PHE A 42 2.68 3.25 -5.56
CA PHE A 42 2.46 3.38 -7.01
C PHE A 42 1.89 2.10 -7.58
N HIS A 43 0.84 2.25 -8.36
CA HIS A 43 0.14 1.10 -8.94
C HIS A 43 0.75 0.63 -10.26
N HIS A 44 1.44 1.53 -10.98
CA HIS A 44 1.90 1.20 -12.32
C HIS A 44 3.04 2.11 -12.76
N LEU A 45 4.27 1.68 -12.55
CA LEU A 45 5.44 2.29 -13.18
C LEU A 45 5.86 1.45 -14.38
N PRO A 46 6.40 2.06 -15.46
CA PRO A 46 6.84 1.29 -16.61
C PRO A 46 8.07 0.45 -16.26
N PRO A 47 8.25 -0.72 -16.92
CA PRO A 47 9.41 -1.58 -16.65
C PRO A 47 10.75 -0.89 -16.93
N SER A 48 10.78 0.10 -17.82
CA SER A 48 11.98 0.89 -18.09
C SER A 48 12.47 1.68 -16.88
N ALA A 49 11.63 1.90 -15.87
CA ALA A 49 12.00 2.61 -14.65
C ALA A 49 12.71 1.74 -13.62
N GLU A 50 12.89 0.45 -13.86
CA GLU A 50 13.41 -0.50 -12.86
C GLU A 50 14.70 -0.04 -12.20
N GLY A 51 15.72 0.31 -12.96
CA GLY A 51 17.03 0.70 -12.42
C GLY A 51 16.97 1.97 -11.58
N GLU A 52 16.33 3.00 -12.11
CA GLU A 52 16.17 4.27 -11.42
C GLU A 52 15.31 4.12 -10.16
N LEU A 53 14.27 3.29 -10.24
CA LEU A 53 13.39 3.03 -9.09
C LEU A 53 14.17 2.38 -7.94
N LYS A 54 14.95 1.35 -8.23
CA LYS A 54 15.78 0.69 -7.20
C LYS A 54 16.75 1.67 -6.53
N HIS A 55 17.35 2.52 -7.33
CA HIS A 55 18.25 3.56 -6.84
C HIS A 55 17.51 4.53 -5.91
N ARG A 56 16.38 5.04 -6.35
CA ARG A 56 15.57 5.99 -5.57
C ARG A 56 15.03 5.37 -4.28
N LEU A 57 14.57 4.12 -4.33
CA LEU A 57 14.09 3.44 -3.13
C LEU A 57 15.23 3.22 -2.12
N SER A 58 16.42 2.90 -2.61
CA SER A 58 17.60 2.77 -1.75
C SER A 58 17.95 4.11 -1.09
N GLU A 59 17.91 5.21 -1.83
CA GLU A 59 18.19 6.55 -1.27
C GLU A 59 17.18 6.95 -0.20
N GLN A 60 15.93 6.53 -0.32
CA GLN A 60 14.87 6.86 0.63
C GLN A 60 14.92 6.02 1.91
N THR A 61 15.71 4.96 1.96
CA THR A 61 15.68 3.99 3.06
C THR A 61 17.02 3.76 3.72
N ARG A 62 18.10 3.68 2.97
CA ARG A 62 19.41 3.25 3.48
C ARG A 62 19.92 4.17 4.59
N GLY A 63 20.09 3.62 5.79
CA GLY A 63 20.59 4.36 6.94
C GLY A 63 19.65 5.42 7.48
N LEU A 64 18.41 5.47 6.98
CA LEU A 64 17.44 6.46 7.39
C LEU A 64 16.43 5.83 8.37
N ARG A 65 15.95 6.66 9.29
CA ARG A 65 14.92 6.25 10.25
C ARG A 65 13.61 5.98 9.53
N ALA A 66 12.91 4.93 9.94
CA ALA A 66 11.58 4.61 9.43
C ALA A 66 10.59 5.75 9.66
N PRO A 67 9.68 6.01 8.71
CA PRO A 67 8.61 6.98 8.91
C PRO A 67 7.70 6.54 10.06
N ARG A 68 7.24 7.50 10.84
CA ARG A 68 6.19 7.24 11.82
C ARG A 68 4.85 7.17 11.11
N ALA A 69 4.02 6.20 11.48
CA ALA A 69 2.73 6.00 10.86
C ALA A 69 1.71 5.48 11.87
N ARG A 70 0.44 5.74 11.61
CA ARG A 70 -0.65 5.17 12.40
C ARG A 70 -1.87 4.92 11.53
N VAL A 71 -2.68 3.96 11.93
CA VAL A 71 -4.04 3.81 11.41
C VAL A 71 -4.88 4.89 12.08
N GLY A 72 -5.35 5.86 11.30
CA GLY A 72 -6.05 7.03 11.83
C GLY A 72 -7.55 7.02 11.57
N GLY A 73 -8.05 6.07 10.79
CA GLY A 73 -9.49 6.01 10.50
C GLY A 73 -9.83 4.90 9.51
N LEU A 74 -11.08 4.91 9.12
CA LEU A 74 -11.62 4.02 8.10
C LEU A 74 -11.89 4.80 6.82
N MET A 75 -11.84 4.10 5.69
CA MET A 75 -12.09 4.68 4.37
C MET A 75 -13.07 3.79 3.62
N SER A 76 -14.12 4.39 3.08
CA SER A 76 -15.02 3.67 2.19
C SER A 76 -14.43 3.57 0.79
N LEU A 77 -14.48 2.39 0.21
CA LEU A 77 -14.13 2.14 -1.19
C LEU A 77 -15.39 2.00 -2.06
N GLY A 78 -16.58 2.28 -1.50
CA GLY A 78 -17.86 2.05 -2.15
C GLY A 78 -18.29 0.59 -2.07
N ARG A 79 -17.49 -0.31 -2.58
CA ARG A 79 -17.72 -1.77 -2.54
C ARG A 79 -16.75 -2.48 -1.59
N GLY A 80 -16.26 -1.77 -0.61
CA GLY A 80 -15.35 -2.31 0.38
C GLY A 80 -14.90 -1.27 1.38
N VAL A 81 -14.00 -1.67 2.26
CA VAL A 81 -13.49 -0.87 3.37
C VAL A 81 -11.96 -0.98 3.42
N ALA A 82 -11.32 0.13 3.74
CA ALA A 82 -9.89 0.18 4.00
C ALA A 82 -9.61 0.89 5.32
N TYR A 83 -8.48 0.60 5.92
CA TYR A 83 -7.92 1.42 6.99
C TYR A 83 -7.13 2.57 6.36
N ARG A 84 -7.43 3.79 6.79
CA ARG A 84 -6.72 4.99 6.37
C ARG A 84 -5.49 5.18 7.26
N LEU A 85 -4.34 5.36 6.65
CA LEU A 85 -3.10 5.61 7.38
C LEU A 85 -2.76 7.10 7.39
N GLU A 86 -2.10 7.52 8.44
CA GLU A 86 -1.57 8.87 8.60
C GLU A 86 -0.06 8.76 8.79
N SER A 87 0.69 9.35 7.87
CA SER A 87 2.15 9.40 7.93
C SER A 87 2.66 10.55 7.06
N PRO A 88 2.82 11.75 7.62
CA PRO A 88 3.39 12.86 6.86
C PRO A 88 4.76 12.53 6.26
N GLU A 89 5.57 11.74 6.98
CA GLU A 89 6.90 11.34 6.52
C GLU A 89 6.82 10.40 5.30
N LEU A 90 5.87 9.44 5.30
CA LEU A 90 5.69 8.55 4.15
C LEU A 90 5.09 9.32 2.96
N VAL A 91 4.18 10.25 3.23
CA VAL A 91 3.64 11.14 2.19
C VAL A 91 4.76 11.93 1.52
N ALA A 92 5.72 12.43 2.30
CA ALA A 92 6.87 13.16 1.76
C ALA A 92 7.76 12.26 0.88
N ILE A 93 8.01 11.01 1.32
CA ILE A 93 8.74 10.02 0.52
C ILE A 93 8.03 9.77 -0.80
N ARG A 94 6.74 9.54 -0.74
CA ARG A 94 5.92 9.26 -1.93
C ARG A 94 5.96 10.44 -2.90
N ARG A 95 5.88 11.66 -2.39
CA ARG A 95 5.96 12.87 -3.21
C ARG A 95 7.32 12.99 -3.91
N ASP A 96 8.41 12.75 -3.20
CA ASP A 96 9.75 12.79 -3.79
C ASP A 96 9.91 11.78 -4.92
N LEU A 97 9.39 10.55 -4.71
CA LEU A 97 9.40 9.53 -5.74
C LEU A 97 8.52 9.93 -6.94
N ALA A 98 7.35 10.50 -6.70
CA ALA A 98 6.46 10.94 -7.78
C ALA A 98 7.13 12.03 -8.63
N GLU A 99 7.85 12.96 -8.01
CA GLU A 99 8.60 14.00 -8.72
C GLU A 99 9.71 13.38 -9.59
N ALA A 100 10.38 12.35 -9.09
CA ALA A 100 11.45 11.67 -9.84
C ALA A 100 10.93 10.98 -11.10
N PHE A 101 9.66 10.55 -11.09
CA PHE A 101 9.04 9.82 -12.20
C PHE A 101 7.96 10.64 -12.92
N VAL A 102 8.00 11.96 -12.80
CA VAL A 102 7.06 12.83 -13.51
C VAL A 102 7.12 12.54 -15.02
N GLY A 103 5.94 12.45 -15.65
CA GLY A 103 5.82 12.08 -17.05
C GLY A 103 5.71 10.57 -17.30
N LEU A 104 6.04 9.73 -16.31
CA LEU A 104 5.94 8.26 -16.41
C LEU A 104 4.76 7.69 -15.61
N LEU A 105 4.09 8.52 -14.82
CA LEU A 105 2.99 8.09 -13.96
C LEU A 105 1.68 7.98 -14.75
N THR A 106 0.90 6.94 -14.42
CA THR A 106 -0.49 6.86 -14.90
C THR A 106 -1.32 7.96 -14.23
N PRO A 107 -2.50 8.32 -14.80
CA PRO A 107 -3.38 9.30 -14.15
C PRO A 107 -3.71 8.94 -12.70
N GLN A 108 -3.88 7.67 -12.40
CA GLN A 108 -4.13 7.21 -11.02
C GLN A 108 -2.98 7.57 -10.09
N ASP A 109 -1.74 7.30 -10.50
CA ASP A 109 -0.55 7.56 -9.68
C ASP A 109 -0.15 9.03 -9.67
N ALA A 110 -0.51 9.80 -10.69
CA ALA A 110 -0.25 11.24 -10.76
C ALA A 110 -1.23 12.06 -9.91
N GLY A 111 -2.38 11.49 -9.57
CA GLY A 111 -3.40 12.16 -8.76
C GLY A 111 -3.02 12.22 -7.28
N GLY A 112 -3.91 12.78 -6.47
CA GLY A 112 -3.72 12.85 -5.02
C GLY A 112 -3.59 11.44 -4.42
N TRP A 113 -2.68 11.29 -3.48
CA TRP A 113 -2.43 10.00 -2.83
C TRP A 113 -2.97 10.00 -1.40
N ARG A 114 -3.77 8.97 -1.09
CA ARG A 114 -4.30 8.74 0.26
C ARG A 114 -3.88 7.35 0.71
N PRO A 115 -2.90 7.25 1.62
CA PRO A 115 -2.39 5.95 2.06
C PRO A 115 -3.45 5.14 2.79
N HIS A 116 -3.63 3.91 2.37
CA HIS A 116 -4.64 3.01 2.97
C HIS A 116 -4.29 1.56 2.73
N VAL A 117 -4.86 0.70 3.58
CA VAL A 117 -4.75 -0.76 3.46
C VAL A 117 -6.15 -1.31 3.30
N THR A 118 -6.43 -1.93 2.16
CA THR A 118 -7.73 -2.51 1.86
C THR A 118 -7.92 -3.82 2.63
N ILE A 119 -9.03 -3.95 3.34
CA ILE A 119 -9.38 -5.17 4.06
C ILE A 119 -10.66 -5.83 3.52
N GLN A 120 -11.40 -5.14 2.69
CA GLN A 120 -12.58 -5.68 2.01
C GLN A 120 -12.76 -4.94 0.70
N ASN A 121 -13.06 -5.68 -0.37
CA ASN A 121 -13.44 -5.09 -1.64
C ASN A 121 -14.25 -6.09 -2.46
N LYS A 122 -14.88 -5.62 -3.52
CA LYS A 122 -15.67 -6.44 -4.45
C LYS A 122 -16.89 -7.09 -3.79
N VAL A 123 -17.45 -6.45 -2.76
CA VAL A 123 -18.72 -6.84 -2.14
C VAL A 123 -19.83 -5.89 -2.60
N GLN A 124 -21.08 -6.20 -2.26
CA GLN A 124 -22.19 -5.30 -2.51
C GLN A 124 -22.04 -4.04 -1.64
N PRO A 125 -22.46 -2.84 -2.13
CA PRO A 125 -22.32 -1.60 -1.36
C PRO A 125 -22.94 -1.65 0.04
N HIS A 126 -24.07 -2.32 0.22
CA HIS A 126 -24.70 -2.41 1.55
C HIS A 126 -23.88 -3.27 2.52
N ILE A 127 -23.18 -4.29 2.03
CA ILE A 127 -22.27 -5.10 2.84
C ILE A 127 -21.09 -4.27 3.31
N ALA A 128 -20.52 -3.44 2.42
CA ALA A 128 -19.43 -2.53 2.78
C ALA A 128 -19.88 -1.52 3.84
N LYS A 129 -21.08 -0.97 3.73
CA LYS A 129 -21.63 -0.04 4.73
C LYS A 129 -21.82 -0.69 6.09
N LEU A 130 -22.28 -1.94 6.13
CA LEU A 130 -22.42 -2.69 7.37
C LEU A 130 -21.06 -2.85 8.06
N LEU A 131 -20.03 -3.19 7.31
CA LEU A 131 -18.69 -3.34 7.88
C LEU A 131 -18.14 -1.99 8.38
N MET A 132 -18.32 -0.91 7.61
CA MET A 132 -17.92 0.44 8.04
C MET A 132 -18.54 0.80 9.39
N THR A 133 -19.83 0.54 9.53
CA THR A 133 -20.55 0.83 10.78
C THR A 133 -20.04 -0.03 11.93
N ALA A 134 -19.85 -1.33 11.69
CA ALA A 134 -19.38 -2.25 12.73
C ALA A 134 -17.98 -1.90 13.22
N LEU A 135 -17.04 -1.65 12.30
CA LEU A 135 -15.67 -1.29 12.67
C LEU A 135 -15.60 0.09 13.30
N GLY A 136 -16.46 1.01 12.89
CA GLY A 136 -16.50 2.37 13.42
C GLY A 136 -16.89 2.45 14.88
N ARG A 137 -17.66 1.49 15.39
CA ARG A 137 -18.14 1.49 16.79
C ARG A 137 -17.00 1.43 17.79
N ASP A 138 -16.00 0.59 17.53
CA ASP A 138 -14.90 0.36 18.47
C ASP A 138 -13.56 0.81 17.90
N PHE A 139 -13.59 1.63 16.85
CA PHE A 139 -12.36 2.07 16.22
C PHE A 139 -11.52 2.90 17.18
N ALA A 140 -10.23 2.54 17.28
CA ALA A 140 -9.23 3.34 17.98
C ALA A 140 -7.98 3.43 17.11
N PRO A 141 -7.34 4.61 17.03
CA PRO A 141 -6.08 4.72 16.30
C PRO A 141 -5.02 3.79 16.86
N ARG A 142 -4.15 3.29 15.98
CA ARG A 142 -3.03 2.45 16.41
C ARG A 142 -1.78 2.82 15.62
N ASP A 143 -0.67 2.85 16.30
CA ASP A 143 0.62 3.04 15.65
C ASP A 143 1.00 1.78 14.88
N VAL A 144 1.64 1.99 13.73
CA VAL A 144 2.14 0.89 12.89
C VAL A 144 3.58 1.18 12.47
N GLU A 145 4.35 0.12 12.28
CA GLU A 145 5.74 0.21 11.86
C GLU A 145 5.83 0.06 10.34
N ILE A 146 6.43 1.08 9.70
CA ILE A 146 6.83 1.02 8.30
C ILE A 146 8.26 0.50 8.26
N ALA A 147 8.45 -0.76 7.92
CA ALA A 147 9.76 -1.40 7.99
C ALA A 147 10.62 -1.15 6.75
N GLY A 148 10.00 -0.86 5.62
CA GLY A 148 10.74 -0.66 4.37
C GLY A 148 9.83 -0.31 3.21
N LEU A 149 10.44 -0.27 2.03
CA LEU A 149 9.76 -0.10 0.75
C LEU A 149 10.10 -1.29 -0.13
N ALA A 150 9.18 -1.66 -1.01
CA ALA A 150 9.38 -2.79 -1.91
C ALA A 150 8.84 -2.50 -3.30
N SER A 151 9.38 -3.18 -4.29
CA SER A 151 8.85 -3.14 -5.64
C SER A 151 8.53 -4.56 -6.10
N TRP A 152 7.59 -4.66 -7.03
CA TRP A 152 7.00 -5.92 -7.49
C TRP A 152 6.69 -5.85 -8.96
N TRP A 153 6.86 -6.98 -9.67
CA TRP A 153 6.34 -7.13 -11.02
C TRP A 153 4.88 -7.56 -10.96
N TYR A 154 4.03 -6.92 -11.76
CA TYR A 154 2.66 -7.37 -11.93
C TYR A 154 2.49 -8.04 -13.30
N ARG A 155 2.27 -9.36 -13.31
CA ARG A 155 2.14 -10.15 -14.54
C ARG A 155 0.75 -10.76 -14.71
N GLY A 156 -0.28 -10.13 -14.10
CA GLY A 156 -1.67 -10.57 -14.21
C GLY A 156 -2.11 -11.57 -13.16
N GLY A 157 -1.26 -11.88 -12.19
CA GLY A 157 -1.55 -12.78 -11.08
C GLY A 157 -0.96 -12.26 -9.78
N PRO A 158 -0.54 -13.13 -8.86
CA PRO A 158 0.18 -12.71 -7.65
C PRO A 158 1.41 -11.90 -8.02
N TRP A 159 1.74 -10.90 -7.20
CA TRP A 159 2.87 -10.03 -7.48
C TRP A 159 4.20 -10.75 -7.24
N GLU A 160 5.13 -10.61 -8.18
CA GLU A 160 6.46 -11.19 -8.06
C GLU A 160 7.44 -10.20 -7.43
N PRO A 161 8.21 -10.60 -6.38
CA PRO A 161 9.18 -9.71 -5.75
C PRO A 161 10.22 -9.21 -6.75
N LEU A 162 10.49 -7.90 -6.73
CA LEU A 162 11.54 -7.27 -7.51
C LEU A 162 12.67 -6.76 -6.61
N SER A 163 12.35 -5.94 -5.60
CA SER A 163 13.36 -5.42 -4.68
C SER A 163 12.77 -5.08 -3.31
N ARG A 164 13.63 -5.09 -2.28
CA ARG A 164 13.28 -4.69 -0.91
C ARG A 164 14.33 -3.73 -0.39
N HIS A 165 13.88 -2.67 0.27
CA HIS A 165 14.74 -1.63 0.82
C HIS A 165 14.27 -1.31 2.23
N MET A 166 15.05 -1.70 3.23
CA MET A 166 14.65 -1.57 4.63
C MET A 166 15.19 -0.30 5.25
N PHE A 167 14.40 0.32 6.12
CA PHE A 167 14.85 1.44 6.94
C PHE A 167 15.84 0.95 8.01
N ALA A 168 16.60 1.88 8.58
CA ALA A 168 17.57 1.56 9.63
C ALA A 168 16.88 1.25 10.96
#